data_9379f9ed640d12a104f218dc6d3de89d
#
_entry.id   9379f9ed640d12a104f218dc6d3de89d
#
_cell.length_a   1.000
_cell.length_b   1.000
_cell.length_c   1.000
_cell.angle_alpha   90.00
_cell.angle_beta   90.00
_cell.angle_gamma   90.00
#
_symmetry.space_group_name_H-M   'P 1'
#
loop_
_entity.id
_entity.type
_entity.pdbx_description
1 polymer ?
#
loop_
_entity_poly.entity_id
_entity_poly.type
_entity_poly.pdbx_seq_one_letter_code
_entity_poly.pdbx_strand_id
1 'polypeptide(L)'
;MTLSGVSSKEKRKRAKDVLKRVGLSEHAHKKPNQLSGGQMQRVAIARALANNPDIILADEPTGALDTKTSEQIMELIKEISKDKLVIMVTHNRELAEKYSTRIVELKDGKLLTDSNPVEKEEKNQKEFMIKKTAMSFWTALKLSFNNIKTKKGRTALTAFASSIGIIGIALILSLSNGFQTKIDEYEEDSLSQMPITISTQAMNMNEETMQEIMESHGKHKEYSNKKVVYPRENELETMLHINKIDEEYVNYIESIDKNKLNAIGYEYGTTLNVVTQKSDGTYALVPTATNYSMSTTSMTGVMGWSIYPESMSKQSSLEKDYNVLAGKINDDEPGIVIAVNSRNELDKATLEQLGFDVSKNLSFDDILNKEFKVIPNDIYYKEINKYFVPDQNYQKMYENGDSITIQIQAIIRGKEEKKELTQSGIYYNSALVDKVIEENKDSEIVNRQKEVDYNVLTGQAFDKTTSTVTKDNILGVLGAEVTPSIIYLYPKDFDTKDLSLIHISEPTRH
;
A
#
# COMPACT_ATOMS: atom_id res chain seq x y z
N MET A 1 -9.92 -49.34 29.05
CA MET A 1 -8.78 -49.46 29.95
C MET A 1 -7.62 -48.62 29.42
N THR A 2 -7.44 -47.45 29.97
CA THR A 2 -6.26 -46.60 29.71
C THR A 2 -5.28 -46.78 30.87
N LEU A 3 -4.56 -47.90 30.89
CA LEU A 3 -3.45 -48.12 31.77
C LEU A 3 -2.24 -47.38 31.20
N SER A 4 -1.85 -46.27 31.80
CA SER A 4 -0.63 -45.55 31.44
C SER A 4 0.59 -46.45 31.69
N GLY A 5 1.50 -46.53 30.72
CA GLY A 5 2.74 -47.29 30.83
C GLY A 5 2.68 -48.79 30.50
N VAL A 6 1.53 -49.36 30.10
CA VAL A 6 1.39 -50.79 29.78
C VAL A 6 1.16 -51.00 28.30
N SER A 7 1.82 -51.98 27.69
CA SER A 7 1.67 -52.29 26.24
C SER A 7 0.23 -52.74 25.88
N SER A 8 -0.18 -52.57 24.65
CA SER A 8 -1.51 -52.98 24.21
C SER A 8 -1.75 -54.48 24.30
N LYS A 9 -0.71 -55.28 24.15
CA LYS A 9 -0.75 -56.77 24.32
C LYS A 9 -1.01 -57.14 25.77
N GLU A 10 -0.32 -56.50 26.69
CA GLU A 10 -0.47 -56.73 28.12
C GLU A 10 -1.83 -56.25 28.63
N LYS A 11 -2.32 -55.12 28.14
CA LYS A 11 -3.68 -54.59 28.45
C LYS A 11 -4.76 -55.61 28.09
N ARG A 12 -4.65 -56.22 26.89
CA ARG A 12 -5.60 -57.26 26.46
C ARG A 12 -5.54 -58.53 27.30
N LYS A 13 -4.33 -58.96 27.67
CA LYS A 13 -4.13 -60.11 28.54
C LYS A 13 -4.79 -59.89 29.92
N ARG A 14 -4.49 -58.80 30.59
CA ARG A 14 -5.10 -58.45 31.91
C ARG A 14 -6.63 -58.32 31.81
N ALA A 15 -7.15 -57.74 30.76
CA ALA A 15 -8.59 -57.62 30.58
C ALA A 15 -9.26 -58.98 30.45
N LYS A 16 -8.66 -59.94 29.74
CA LYS A 16 -9.18 -61.31 29.64
C LYS A 16 -9.10 -62.04 30.96
N ASP A 17 -7.98 -61.92 31.69
CA ASP A 17 -7.77 -62.57 32.97
C ASP A 17 -8.80 -62.09 34.01
N VAL A 18 -9.04 -60.78 34.07
CA VAL A 18 -10.03 -60.19 34.98
C VAL A 18 -11.46 -60.58 34.61
N LEU A 19 -11.80 -60.57 33.28
CA LEU A 19 -13.12 -61.03 32.84
C LEU A 19 -13.37 -62.51 33.18
N LYS A 20 -12.32 -63.34 33.08
CA LYS A 20 -12.40 -64.76 33.54
C LYS A 20 -12.66 -64.85 35.03
N ARG A 21 -11.97 -64.04 35.88
CA ARG A 21 -12.13 -64.00 37.30
C ARG A 21 -13.54 -63.61 37.76
N VAL A 22 -14.23 -62.73 37.00
CA VAL A 22 -15.63 -62.36 37.28
C VAL A 22 -16.67 -63.24 36.60
N GLY A 23 -16.28 -64.30 35.89
CA GLY A 23 -17.18 -65.24 35.22
C GLY A 23 -17.78 -64.71 33.94
N LEU A 24 -17.09 -63.78 33.23
CA LEU A 24 -17.60 -63.17 31.99
C LEU A 24 -16.74 -63.49 30.75
N SER A 25 -15.96 -64.57 30.74
CA SER A 25 -15.12 -64.95 29.60
C SER A 25 -15.86 -65.01 28.29
N GLU A 26 -17.03 -65.58 28.25
CA GLU A 26 -17.88 -65.78 27.04
C GLU A 26 -18.54 -64.46 26.55
N HIS A 27 -18.55 -63.47 27.41
CA HIS A 27 -19.19 -62.16 27.14
C HIS A 27 -18.21 -61.07 26.77
N ALA A 28 -16.91 -61.39 26.57
CA ALA A 28 -15.83 -60.42 26.29
C ALA A 28 -16.06 -59.59 25.02
N HIS A 29 -16.89 -60.05 24.10
CA HIS A 29 -17.17 -59.36 22.81
C HIS A 29 -18.51 -58.63 22.80
N LYS A 30 -19.36 -58.80 23.83
CA LYS A 30 -20.65 -58.13 23.93
C LYS A 30 -20.50 -56.62 24.18
N LYS A 31 -21.41 -55.84 23.61
CA LYS A 31 -21.52 -54.42 23.92
C LYS A 31 -22.31 -54.22 25.23
N PRO A 32 -22.14 -53.10 25.94
CA PRO A 32 -22.81 -52.83 27.21
C PRO A 32 -24.33 -53.01 27.17
N ASN A 33 -24.97 -52.62 26.08
CA ASN A 33 -26.41 -52.75 25.88
C ASN A 33 -26.92 -54.19 25.60
N GLN A 34 -26.00 -55.16 25.53
CA GLN A 34 -26.28 -56.58 25.32
C GLN A 34 -26.07 -57.41 26.63
N LEU A 35 -25.79 -56.74 27.74
CA LEU A 35 -25.49 -57.35 29.04
C LEU A 35 -26.69 -57.15 29.98
N SER A 36 -26.96 -58.15 30.82
CA SER A 36 -27.92 -58.01 31.92
C SER A 36 -27.36 -57.11 33.04
N GLY A 37 -28.21 -56.62 33.94
CA GLY A 37 -27.80 -55.79 35.07
C GLY A 37 -26.68 -56.41 35.91
N GLY A 38 -26.80 -57.70 36.26
CA GLY A 38 -25.75 -58.42 36.99
C GLY A 38 -24.47 -58.63 36.19
N GLN A 39 -24.57 -58.83 34.85
CA GLN A 39 -23.37 -58.86 33.97
C GLN A 39 -22.70 -57.51 33.89
N MET A 40 -23.43 -56.40 33.80
CA MET A 40 -22.86 -55.06 33.85
C MET A 40 -22.15 -54.79 35.17
N GLN A 41 -22.71 -55.19 36.29
CA GLN A 41 -22.05 -55.04 37.60
C GLN A 41 -20.77 -55.86 37.71
N ARG A 42 -20.76 -57.12 37.18
CA ARG A 42 -19.52 -57.91 37.09
C ARG A 42 -18.46 -57.24 36.19
N VAL A 43 -18.84 -56.54 35.12
CA VAL A 43 -17.95 -55.73 34.30
C VAL A 43 -17.40 -54.53 35.09
N ALA A 44 -18.21 -53.89 35.94
CA ALA A 44 -17.74 -52.79 36.79
C ALA A 44 -16.70 -53.30 37.82
N ILE A 45 -16.96 -54.47 38.43
CA ILE A 45 -15.99 -55.14 39.33
C ILE A 45 -14.70 -55.50 38.57
N ALA A 46 -14.82 -56.07 37.35
CA ALA A 46 -13.69 -56.37 36.49
C ALA A 46 -12.85 -55.12 36.18
N ARG A 47 -13.53 -53.99 35.90
CA ARG A 47 -12.86 -52.71 35.67
C ARG A 47 -12.06 -52.23 36.88
N ALA A 48 -12.59 -52.39 38.10
CA ALA A 48 -11.91 -52.04 39.32
C ALA A 48 -10.67 -52.93 39.53
N LEU A 49 -10.77 -54.25 39.29
CA LEU A 49 -9.68 -55.21 39.43
C LEU A 49 -8.58 -55.09 38.38
N ALA A 50 -8.82 -54.45 37.25
CA ALA A 50 -7.93 -54.40 36.09
C ALA A 50 -6.55 -53.75 36.40
N ASN A 51 -6.51 -52.85 37.35
CA ASN A 51 -5.28 -52.18 37.81
C ASN A 51 -4.63 -52.90 39.02
N ASN A 52 -5.15 -54.02 39.42
CA ASN A 52 -4.72 -54.76 40.61
C ASN A 52 -4.59 -53.84 41.83
N PRO A 53 -5.63 -53.15 42.29
CA PRO A 53 -5.58 -52.26 43.43
C PRO A 53 -5.47 -53.03 44.72
N ASP A 54 -4.92 -52.41 45.76
CA ASP A 54 -4.88 -52.97 47.12
C ASP A 54 -6.21 -52.74 47.85
N ILE A 55 -6.92 -51.69 47.52
CA ILE A 55 -8.21 -51.29 48.11
C ILE A 55 -9.26 -51.14 46.99
N ILE A 56 -10.45 -51.68 47.22
CA ILE A 56 -11.63 -51.54 46.34
C ILE A 56 -12.71 -50.82 47.13
N LEU A 57 -13.26 -49.79 46.54
CA LEU A 57 -14.42 -49.06 47.04
C LEU A 57 -15.66 -49.47 46.24
N ALA A 58 -16.66 -49.97 46.94
CA ALA A 58 -17.93 -50.40 46.35
C ALA A 58 -19.08 -49.55 46.94
N ASP A 59 -19.73 -48.79 46.10
CA ASP A 59 -20.88 -47.97 46.48
C ASP A 59 -22.15 -48.63 45.92
N GLU A 60 -23.04 -49.05 46.81
CA GLU A 60 -24.31 -49.76 46.49
C GLU A 60 -24.15 -50.86 45.42
N PRO A 61 -23.25 -51.86 45.60
CA PRO A 61 -22.95 -52.82 44.52
C PRO A 61 -24.11 -53.70 44.07
N THR A 62 -25.17 -53.76 44.86
CA THR A 62 -26.38 -54.57 44.61
C THR A 62 -27.67 -53.78 44.40
N GLY A 63 -27.59 -52.43 44.41
CA GLY A 63 -28.75 -51.53 44.49
C GLY A 63 -29.77 -51.61 43.32
N ALA A 64 -29.40 -52.22 42.20
CA ALA A 64 -30.29 -52.33 41.02
C ALA A 64 -30.48 -53.80 40.58
N LEU A 65 -30.31 -54.76 41.45
CA LEU A 65 -30.30 -56.20 41.15
C LEU A 65 -31.35 -56.94 41.93
N ASP A 66 -31.86 -58.04 41.35
CA ASP A 66 -32.72 -58.97 42.04
C ASP A 66 -31.90 -59.70 43.19
N THR A 67 -32.62 -60.26 44.12
CA THR A 67 -32.02 -60.90 45.35
C THR A 67 -31.02 -61.99 45.00
N LYS A 68 -31.32 -62.84 44.00
CA LYS A 68 -30.41 -63.95 43.65
C LYS A 68 -29.14 -63.45 42.99
N THR A 69 -29.26 -62.43 42.10
CA THR A 69 -28.11 -61.77 41.41
C THR A 69 -27.30 -60.99 42.45
N SER A 70 -27.92 -60.34 43.44
CA SER A 70 -27.26 -59.61 44.54
C SER A 70 -26.40 -60.56 45.37
N GLU A 71 -26.89 -61.71 45.72
CA GLU A 71 -26.12 -62.73 46.44
C GLU A 71 -24.88 -63.19 45.66
N GLN A 72 -25.05 -63.44 44.36
CA GLN A 72 -23.93 -63.83 43.48
C GLN A 72 -22.86 -62.76 43.39
N ILE A 73 -23.24 -61.45 43.35
CA ILE A 73 -22.30 -60.35 43.38
C ILE A 73 -21.61 -60.21 44.67
N MET A 74 -22.34 -60.44 45.83
CA MET A 74 -21.74 -60.39 47.16
C MET A 74 -20.77 -61.55 47.39
N GLU A 75 -21.06 -62.75 46.90
CA GLU A 75 -20.10 -63.86 46.93
C GLU A 75 -18.84 -63.56 46.13
N LEU A 76 -18.94 -62.96 44.95
CA LEU A 76 -17.80 -62.53 44.17
C LEU A 76 -16.98 -61.49 44.93
N ILE A 77 -17.63 -60.50 45.55
CA ILE A 77 -16.94 -59.48 46.38
C ILE A 77 -16.25 -60.11 47.55
N LYS A 78 -16.86 -61.09 48.25
CA LYS A 78 -16.29 -61.84 49.33
C LYS A 78 -15.07 -62.67 48.91
N GLU A 79 -15.10 -63.27 47.73
CA GLU A 79 -13.95 -63.97 47.17
C GLU A 79 -12.78 -62.96 46.87
N ILE A 80 -13.07 -61.79 46.35
CA ILE A 80 -12.08 -60.74 46.09
C ILE A 80 -11.49 -60.23 47.44
N SER A 81 -12.30 -60.16 48.51
CA SER A 81 -11.87 -59.63 49.81
C SER A 81 -10.85 -60.50 50.53
N LYS A 82 -10.62 -61.72 50.04
CA LYS A 82 -9.54 -62.59 50.59
C LYS A 82 -8.14 -62.01 50.28
N ASP A 83 -8.02 -61.31 49.13
CA ASP A 83 -6.74 -60.77 48.65
C ASP A 83 -6.67 -59.25 48.70
N LYS A 84 -7.81 -58.55 48.87
CA LYS A 84 -7.94 -57.13 48.80
C LYS A 84 -8.79 -56.56 49.91
N LEU A 85 -8.46 -55.37 50.38
CA LEU A 85 -9.36 -54.62 51.25
C LEU A 85 -10.55 -54.08 50.40
N VAL A 86 -11.73 -54.51 50.79
CA VAL A 86 -12.97 -54.02 50.22
C VAL A 86 -13.72 -53.16 51.22
N ILE A 87 -13.94 -51.91 50.89
CA ILE A 87 -14.78 -50.98 51.64
C ILE A 87 -16.08 -50.80 50.87
N MET A 88 -17.19 -51.24 51.48
CA MET A 88 -18.51 -51.20 50.84
C MET A 88 -19.44 -50.23 51.55
N VAL A 89 -20.14 -49.42 50.84
CA VAL A 89 -21.27 -48.61 51.31
C VAL A 89 -22.56 -49.29 50.85
N THR A 90 -23.47 -49.56 51.72
CA THR A 90 -24.76 -50.15 51.40
C THR A 90 -25.83 -49.77 52.41
N HIS A 91 -27.06 -49.65 51.97
CA HIS A 91 -28.22 -49.49 52.85
C HIS A 91 -28.89 -50.81 53.17
N ASN A 92 -28.43 -51.94 52.57
CA ASN A 92 -28.97 -53.25 52.80
C ASN A 92 -28.21 -53.92 54.00
N ARG A 93 -28.83 -53.88 55.17
CA ARG A 93 -28.28 -54.39 56.43
C ARG A 93 -28.07 -55.91 56.42
N GLU A 94 -29.00 -56.66 55.80
CA GLU A 94 -28.90 -58.13 55.77
C GLU A 94 -27.68 -58.61 54.98
N LEU A 95 -27.40 -57.97 53.86
CA LEU A 95 -26.22 -58.25 53.04
C LEU A 95 -24.94 -57.84 53.77
N ALA A 96 -24.97 -56.71 54.47
CA ALA A 96 -23.80 -56.25 55.24
C ALA A 96 -23.49 -57.24 56.35
N GLU A 97 -24.45 -57.71 57.15
CA GLU A 97 -24.29 -58.67 58.22
C GLU A 97 -23.82 -60.06 57.74
N LYS A 98 -24.29 -60.50 56.59
CA LYS A 98 -23.95 -61.82 56.01
C LYS A 98 -22.54 -61.87 55.41
N TYR A 99 -22.08 -60.78 54.80
CA TYR A 99 -20.85 -60.83 54.00
C TYR A 99 -19.69 -59.98 54.50
N SER A 100 -19.89 -59.04 55.48
CA SER A 100 -18.84 -58.15 55.95
C SER A 100 -18.15 -58.74 57.20
N THR A 101 -16.84 -58.40 57.35
CA THR A 101 -16.05 -58.75 58.53
C THR A 101 -16.08 -57.65 59.59
N ARG A 102 -16.42 -56.42 59.18
CA ARG A 102 -16.57 -55.27 60.08
C ARG A 102 -17.69 -54.36 59.47
N ILE A 103 -18.58 -53.93 60.34
CA ILE A 103 -19.66 -53.05 60.02
C ILE A 103 -19.53 -51.77 60.81
N VAL A 104 -19.55 -50.64 60.06
CA VAL A 104 -19.51 -49.27 60.62
C VAL A 104 -20.80 -48.60 60.25
N GLU A 105 -21.64 -48.32 61.25
CA GLU A 105 -22.91 -47.67 61.03
C GLU A 105 -22.79 -46.13 61.15
N LEU A 106 -23.17 -45.41 60.10
CA LEU A 106 -23.13 -43.95 60.03
C LEU A 106 -24.55 -43.39 59.91
N LYS A 107 -24.87 -42.35 60.67
CA LYS A 107 -26.11 -41.61 60.59
C LYS A 107 -25.81 -40.11 60.74
N ASP A 108 -26.33 -39.29 59.84
CA ASP A 108 -26.16 -37.85 59.90
C ASP A 108 -24.70 -37.41 60.08
N GLY A 109 -23.76 -38.10 59.40
CA GLY A 109 -22.33 -37.83 59.48
C GLY A 109 -21.65 -38.22 60.78
N LYS A 110 -22.37 -38.93 61.70
CA LYS A 110 -21.83 -39.41 62.97
C LYS A 110 -21.74 -40.95 62.98
N LEU A 111 -20.67 -41.44 63.56
CA LEU A 111 -20.48 -42.89 63.84
C LEU A 111 -21.42 -43.32 64.96
N LEU A 112 -22.32 -44.26 64.66
CA LEU A 112 -23.21 -44.86 65.67
C LEU A 112 -22.63 -46.13 66.32
N THR A 113 -22.27 -47.09 65.46
CA THR A 113 -21.76 -48.35 65.90
C THR A 113 -20.58 -48.79 65.06
N ASP A 114 -19.68 -49.56 65.63
CA ASP A 114 -18.56 -50.24 65.01
C ASP A 114 -18.48 -51.66 65.55
N SER A 115 -18.69 -52.68 64.73
CA SER A 115 -18.74 -54.08 65.15
C SER A 115 -17.37 -54.66 65.56
N ASN A 116 -16.30 -54.00 65.10
CA ASN A 116 -14.93 -54.46 65.44
C ASN A 116 -13.98 -53.28 65.51
N PRO A 117 -14.06 -52.38 66.53
CA PRO A 117 -13.27 -51.19 66.63
C PRO A 117 -11.78 -51.57 66.78
N VAL A 118 -10.94 -50.86 66.02
CA VAL A 118 -9.48 -51.06 66.14
C VAL A 118 -8.98 -50.24 67.32
N GLU A 119 -8.40 -50.94 68.37
CA GLU A 119 -7.67 -50.27 69.42
C GLU A 119 -6.48 -49.50 68.81
N LYS A 120 -6.31 -48.27 69.25
CA LYS A 120 -5.18 -47.42 68.76
C LYS A 120 -3.87 -48.00 69.26
N GLU A 121 -3.23 -48.91 68.55
CA GLU A 121 -1.81 -49.17 68.72
C GLU A 121 -1.00 -48.03 68.10
N GLU A 122 -0.36 -47.25 68.93
CA GLU A 122 0.72 -46.33 68.50
C GLU A 122 1.89 -47.16 68.00
N LYS A 123 1.96 -47.45 66.72
CA LYS A 123 3.19 -47.92 66.08
C LYS A 123 3.26 -47.63 64.59
N ASN A 124 4.30 -46.87 64.30
CA ASN A 124 4.95 -46.75 62.99
C ASN A 124 4.03 -46.41 61.83
N GLN A 125 3.77 -45.12 61.68
CA GLN A 125 3.39 -44.52 60.38
C GLN A 125 4.52 -44.76 59.39
N LYS A 126 4.48 -45.88 58.69
CA LYS A 126 5.11 -45.90 57.37
C LYS A 126 4.32 -44.88 56.51
N GLU A 127 4.95 -43.74 56.22
CA GLU A 127 4.38 -42.76 55.29
C GLU A 127 3.95 -43.47 54.01
N PHE A 128 2.64 -43.55 53.82
CA PHE A 128 2.05 -44.05 52.57
C PHE A 128 2.30 -43.04 51.47
N MET A 129 3.40 -43.18 50.78
CA MET A 129 3.73 -42.33 49.64
C MET A 129 2.75 -42.59 48.52
N ILE A 130 1.73 -41.73 48.41
CA ILE A 130 0.81 -41.72 47.28
C ILE A 130 1.61 -41.30 46.05
N LYS A 131 1.88 -42.23 45.14
CA LYS A 131 2.48 -41.91 43.84
C LYS A 131 1.55 -40.94 43.10
N LYS A 132 2.01 -39.72 42.93
CA LYS A 132 1.29 -38.72 42.10
C LYS A 132 1.17 -39.27 40.68
N THR A 133 -0.03 -39.63 40.28
CA THR A 133 -0.34 -40.02 38.91
C THR A 133 -0.51 -38.75 38.04
N ALA A 134 0.54 -38.34 37.36
CA ALA A 134 0.44 -37.26 36.39
C ALA A 134 0.03 -37.83 35.03
N MET A 135 -0.98 -37.22 34.40
CA MET A 135 -1.40 -37.58 33.06
C MET A 135 -0.44 -36.94 32.04
N SER A 136 0.08 -37.74 31.12
CA SER A 136 0.92 -37.20 30.03
C SER A 136 0.14 -36.18 29.21
N PHE A 137 0.80 -35.08 28.80
CA PHE A 137 0.24 -34.04 27.91
C PHE A 137 -0.44 -34.64 26.67
N TRP A 138 0.20 -35.59 26.01
CA TRP A 138 -0.37 -36.26 24.83
C TRP A 138 -1.64 -37.06 25.13
N THR A 139 -1.71 -37.66 26.33
CA THR A 139 -2.92 -38.37 26.77
C THR A 139 -4.06 -37.37 27.04
N ALA A 140 -3.75 -36.25 27.68
CA ALA A 140 -4.72 -35.17 27.91
C ALA A 140 -5.25 -34.59 26.58
N LEU A 141 -4.34 -34.31 25.63
CA LEU A 141 -4.69 -33.81 24.30
C LEU A 141 -5.59 -34.81 23.55
N LYS A 142 -5.25 -36.10 23.56
CA LYS A 142 -6.03 -37.17 22.93
C LYS A 142 -7.43 -37.31 23.56
N LEU A 143 -7.54 -37.20 24.87
CA LEU A 143 -8.83 -37.23 25.58
C LEU A 143 -9.67 -36.00 25.24
N SER A 144 -9.06 -34.83 25.22
CA SER A 144 -9.72 -33.56 24.79
C SER A 144 -10.23 -33.67 23.39
N PHE A 145 -9.41 -34.11 22.43
CA PHE A 145 -9.82 -34.33 21.04
C PHE A 145 -10.96 -35.33 20.89
N ASN A 146 -10.92 -36.45 21.67
CA ASN A 146 -11.98 -37.43 21.67
C ASN A 146 -13.30 -36.86 22.24
N ASN A 147 -13.21 -35.97 23.22
CA ASN A 147 -14.38 -35.28 23.78
C ASN A 147 -15.02 -34.33 22.76
N ILE A 148 -14.19 -33.59 21.97
CA ILE A 148 -14.64 -32.78 20.83
C ILE A 148 -15.35 -33.65 19.80
N LYS A 149 -14.77 -34.79 19.43
CA LYS A 149 -15.29 -35.72 18.44
C LYS A 149 -16.63 -36.36 18.87
N THR A 150 -16.83 -36.62 20.16
CA THR A 150 -18.07 -37.22 20.67
C THR A 150 -19.21 -36.21 20.76
N LYS A 151 -18.91 -34.92 20.93
CA LYS A 151 -19.90 -33.81 21.01
C LYS A 151 -19.91 -32.91 19.80
N LYS A 152 -19.75 -33.48 18.59
CA LYS A 152 -19.58 -32.76 17.31
C LYS A 152 -20.57 -31.61 17.10
N GLY A 153 -21.86 -31.83 17.34
CA GLY A 153 -22.88 -30.81 17.09
C GLY A 153 -22.72 -29.57 17.97
N ARG A 154 -22.48 -29.77 19.28
CA ARG A 154 -22.27 -28.65 20.21
C ARG A 154 -20.99 -27.90 19.90
N THR A 155 -19.90 -28.63 19.66
CA THR A 155 -18.61 -28.05 19.31
C THR A 155 -18.66 -27.27 18.00
N ALA A 156 -19.32 -27.81 16.97
CA ALA A 156 -19.51 -27.12 15.70
C ALA A 156 -20.33 -25.83 15.86
N LEU A 157 -21.41 -25.86 16.65
CA LEU A 157 -22.24 -24.68 16.90
C LEU A 157 -21.45 -23.59 17.64
N THR A 158 -20.68 -23.98 18.67
CA THR A 158 -19.84 -23.02 19.43
C THR A 158 -18.72 -22.43 18.55
N ALA A 159 -18.05 -23.27 17.75
CA ALA A 159 -17.02 -22.83 16.83
C ALA A 159 -17.59 -21.88 15.76
N PHE A 160 -18.76 -22.20 15.21
CA PHE A 160 -19.44 -21.35 14.24
C PHE A 160 -19.81 -19.98 14.85
N ALA A 161 -20.41 -19.98 16.04
CA ALA A 161 -20.76 -18.74 16.73
C ALA A 161 -19.52 -17.85 17.01
N SER A 162 -18.40 -18.46 17.44
CA SER A 162 -17.14 -17.75 17.68
C SER A 162 -16.51 -17.25 16.36
N SER A 163 -16.64 -18.03 15.28
CA SER A 163 -16.10 -17.67 13.97
C SER A 163 -16.76 -16.44 13.38
N ILE A 164 -18.06 -16.22 13.61
CA ILE A 164 -18.79 -15.06 13.11
C ILE A 164 -18.12 -13.76 13.61
N GLY A 165 -17.78 -13.69 14.88
CA GLY A 165 -17.11 -12.52 15.45
C GLY A 165 -15.72 -12.27 14.82
N ILE A 166 -14.93 -13.32 14.65
CA ILE A 166 -13.59 -13.23 14.03
C ILE A 166 -13.70 -12.84 12.56
N ILE A 167 -14.63 -13.45 11.83
CA ILE A 167 -14.88 -13.12 10.40
C ILE A 167 -15.34 -11.66 10.28
N GLY A 168 -16.24 -11.20 11.16
CA GLY A 168 -16.70 -9.82 11.17
C GLY A 168 -15.57 -8.82 11.36
N ILE A 169 -14.70 -9.05 12.35
CA ILE A 169 -13.52 -8.20 12.60
C ILE A 169 -12.55 -8.26 11.42
N ALA A 170 -12.26 -9.46 10.89
CA ALA A 170 -11.36 -9.63 9.76
C ALA A 170 -11.89 -8.92 8.50
N LEU A 171 -13.19 -8.99 8.22
CA LEU A 171 -13.81 -8.29 7.10
C LEU A 171 -13.73 -6.76 7.26
N ILE A 172 -14.01 -6.24 8.47
CA ILE A 172 -13.93 -4.80 8.74
C ILE A 172 -12.48 -4.33 8.56
N LEU A 173 -11.50 -5.02 9.15
CA LEU A 173 -10.09 -4.66 9.02
C LEU A 173 -9.60 -4.76 7.57
N SER A 174 -9.99 -5.82 6.86
CA SER A 174 -9.63 -6.02 5.45
C SER A 174 -10.23 -4.93 4.55
N LEU A 175 -11.50 -4.60 4.78
CA LEU A 175 -12.21 -3.55 4.04
C LEU A 175 -11.61 -2.17 4.36
N SER A 176 -11.38 -1.88 5.65
CA SER A 176 -10.75 -0.62 6.08
C SER A 176 -9.36 -0.45 5.47
N ASN A 177 -8.54 -1.50 5.50
CA ASN A 177 -7.20 -1.45 4.91
C ASN A 177 -7.27 -1.30 3.37
N GLY A 178 -8.22 -1.99 2.72
CA GLY A 178 -8.44 -1.85 1.28
C GLY A 178 -8.91 -0.45 0.88
N PHE A 179 -9.78 0.17 1.66
CA PHE A 179 -10.18 1.55 1.45
C PHE A 179 -9.04 2.54 1.67
N GLN A 180 -8.24 2.35 2.73
CA GLN A 180 -7.09 3.22 2.98
C GLN A 180 -6.10 3.15 1.81
N THR A 181 -5.75 1.96 1.35
CA THR A 181 -4.86 1.80 0.18
C THR A 181 -5.42 2.51 -1.07
N LYS A 182 -6.75 2.42 -1.29
CA LYS A 182 -7.37 3.10 -2.44
C LYS A 182 -7.43 4.62 -2.28
N ILE A 183 -7.57 5.12 -1.07
CA ILE A 183 -7.49 6.55 -0.78
C ILE A 183 -6.06 7.05 -1.05
N ASP A 184 -5.06 6.36 -0.51
CA ASP A 184 -3.66 6.73 -0.68
C ASP A 184 -3.26 6.72 -2.18
N GLU A 185 -3.69 5.70 -2.95
CA GLU A 185 -3.49 5.65 -4.41
C GLU A 185 -4.17 6.85 -5.11
N TYR A 186 -5.41 7.17 -4.72
CA TYR A 186 -6.14 8.31 -5.30
C TYR A 186 -5.50 9.65 -4.95
N GLU A 187 -5.02 9.79 -3.73
CA GLU A 187 -4.28 10.98 -3.28
C GLU A 187 -2.99 11.17 -4.08
N GLU A 188 -2.18 10.12 -4.20
CA GLU A 188 -0.94 10.16 -4.97
C GLU A 188 -1.21 10.50 -6.44
N ASP A 189 -2.23 9.89 -7.05
CA ASP A 189 -2.61 10.15 -8.44
C ASP A 189 -3.12 11.59 -8.64
N SER A 190 -3.91 12.11 -7.71
CA SER A 190 -4.42 13.48 -7.79
C SER A 190 -3.31 14.51 -7.64
N LEU A 191 -2.37 14.26 -6.72
CA LEU A 191 -1.26 15.18 -6.44
C LEU A 191 -0.20 15.16 -7.55
N SER A 192 -0.03 14.04 -8.25
CA SER A 192 0.87 13.96 -9.40
C SER A 192 0.43 14.85 -10.56
N GLN A 193 -0.86 15.20 -10.62
CA GLN A 193 -1.42 16.08 -11.67
C GLN A 193 -1.62 17.52 -11.23
N MET A 194 -1.69 17.76 -9.94
CA MET A 194 -1.89 19.08 -9.35
C MET A 194 -0.73 19.44 -8.43
N PRO A 195 0.48 19.67 -8.99
CA PRO A 195 1.61 20.10 -8.18
C PRO A 195 1.32 21.44 -7.53
N ILE A 196 2.02 21.71 -6.43
CA ILE A 196 2.12 23.07 -5.91
C ILE A 196 2.96 23.85 -6.92
N THR A 197 2.36 24.85 -7.55
CA THR A 197 3.04 25.66 -8.56
C THR A 197 3.42 27.00 -7.96
N ILE A 198 4.71 27.30 -7.95
CA ILE A 198 5.27 28.58 -7.56
C ILE A 198 5.77 29.26 -8.82
N SER A 199 5.14 30.35 -9.21
CA SER A 199 5.47 31.06 -10.46
C SER A 199 5.86 32.50 -10.17
N THR A 200 6.77 33.06 -10.97
CA THR A 200 7.09 34.50 -10.94
C THR A 200 5.87 35.36 -11.30
N GLN A 201 4.88 34.81 -11.98
CA GLN A 201 3.63 35.51 -12.29
C GLN A 201 2.45 34.65 -11.83
N ALA A 202 1.65 35.16 -10.92
CA ALA A 202 0.45 34.50 -10.43
C ALA A 202 -0.78 35.39 -10.66
N MET A 203 -1.89 34.79 -11.08
CA MET A 203 -3.17 35.49 -11.14
C MET A 203 -3.85 35.43 -9.78
N ASN A 204 -4.17 36.60 -9.24
CA ASN A 204 -5.00 36.70 -8.06
C ASN A 204 -6.48 36.50 -8.41
N MET A 205 -6.97 35.28 -8.25
CA MET A 205 -8.36 34.89 -8.55
C MET A 205 -9.22 34.77 -7.27
N ASN A 206 -8.97 35.64 -6.27
CA ASN A 206 -9.81 35.64 -5.10
C ASN A 206 -11.22 36.16 -5.38
N GLU A 207 -12.20 35.85 -4.52
CA GLU A 207 -13.60 36.21 -4.71
C GLU A 207 -13.81 37.74 -4.78
N GLU A 208 -13.02 38.53 -4.05
CA GLU A 208 -13.10 39.99 -4.05
C GLU A 208 -12.71 40.57 -5.42
N THR A 209 -11.57 40.12 -5.97
CA THR A 209 -11.10 40.57 -7.30
C THR A 209 -12.06 40.15 -8.41
N MET A 210 -12.62 38.93 -8.33
CA MET A 210 -13.62 38.46 -9.28
C MET A 210 -14.93 39.26 -9.17
N GLN A 211 -15.36 39.63 -7.97
CA GLN A 211 -16.53 40.47 -7.78
C GLN A 211 -16.30 41.90 -8.32
N GLU A 212 -15.14 42.51 -8.08
CA GLU A 212 -14.78 43.82 -8.62
C GLU A 212 -14.85 43.86 -10.14
N ILE A 213 -14.32 42.78 -10.80
CA ILE A 213 -14.37 42.67 -12.28
C ILE A 213 -15.80 42.48 -12.76
N MET A 214 -16.60 41.62 -12.13
CA MET A 214 -18.00 41.43 -12.50
C MET A 214 -18.81 42.70 -12.28
N GLU A 215 -18.56 43.47 -11.21
CA GLU A 215 -19.20 44.73 -10.94
C GLU A 215 -18.75 45.79 -11.96
N SER A 216 -17.48 45.87 -12.34
CA SER A 216 -16.97 46.80 -13.33
C SER A 216 -17.62 46.57 -14.70
N HIS A 217 -17.74 45.31 -15.13
CA HIS A 217 -18.43 44.95 -16.35
C HIS A 217 -19.95 45.17 -16.30
N GLY A 218 -20.56 45.07 -15.11
CA GLY A 218 -22.00 45.30 -14.92
C GLY A 218 -22.42 46.77 -14.91
N LYS A 219 -21.54 47.70 -14.51
CA LYS A 219 -21.85 49.14 -14.36
C LYS A 219 -21.90 49.91 -15.69
N HIS A 220 -21.38 49.38 -16.81
CA HIS A 220 -21.35 50.08 -18.09
C HIS A 220 -22.40 49.57 -19.09
N LYS A 221 -23.67 49.53 -18.65
CA LYS A 221 -24.79 49.15 -19.57
C LYS A 221 -25.29 50.28 -20.48
N GLU A 222 -24.89 51.51 -20.21
CA GLU A 222 -25.33 52.65 -21.02
C GLU A 222 -24.26 53.05 -22.07
N TYR A 223 -24.67 53.22 -23.30
CA TYR A 223 -23.79 53.68 -24.36
C TYR A 223 -23.48 55.17 -24.15
N SER A 224 -22.21 55.55 -24.21
CA SER A 224 -21.79 56.94 -24.14
C SER A 224 -22.12 57.67 -25.43
N ASN A 225 -22.84 58.77 -25.35
CA ASN A 225 -23.13 59.68 -26.48
C ASN A 225 -22.02 60.71 -26.71
N LYS A 226 -20.93 60.66 -25.94
CA LYS A 226 -19.81 61.60 -26.05
C LYS A 226 -18.86 61.14 -27.13
N LYS A 227 -18.37 62.07 -27.98
CA LYS A 227 -17.39 61.80 -29.05
C LYS A 227 -15.97 61.81 -28.51
N VAL A 228 -15.69 61.03 -27.49
CA VAL A 228 -14.37 60.90 -26.87
C VAL A 228 -14.07 59.41 -26.56
N VAL A 229 -12.84 59.03 -26.68
CA VAL A 229 -12.32 57.72 -26.21
C VAL A 229 -11.68 57.93 -24.84
N TYR A 230 -12.09 57.13 -23.90
CA TYR A 230 -11.49 57.14 -22.55
C TYR A 230 -10.39 56.06 -22.49
N PRO A 231 -9.15 56.40 -22.11
CA PRO A 231 -8.13 55.40 -21.83
C PRO A 231 -8.58 54.59 -20.62
N ARG A 232 -8.46 53.27 -20.73
CA ARG A 232 -8.78 52.33 -19.67
C ARG A 232 -7.54 51.48 -19.41
N GLU A 233 -7.22 51.30 -18.17
CA GLU A 233 -6.21 50.34 -17.75
C GLU A 233 -6.70 48.90 -18.02
N ASN A 234 -5.76 48.00 -18.34
CA ASN A 234 -6.09 46.62 -18.60
C ASN A 234 -6.35 45.93 -17.25
N GLU A 235 -7.58 45.53 -16.98
CA GLU A 235 -7.96 44.86 -15.70
C GLU A 235 -7.20 43.56 -15.48
N LEU A 236 -6.74 42.87 -16.55
CA LEU A 236 -5.91 41.68 -16.42
C LEU A 236 -4.54 41.98 -15.82
N GLU A 237 -4.00 43.17 -16.02
CA GLU A 237 -2.72 43.58 -15.45
C GLU A 237 -2.82 43.82 -13.94
N THR A 238 -3.96 44.29 -13.47
CA THR A 238 -4.20 44.48 -12.01
C THR A 238 -4.39 43.17 -11.24
N MET A 239 -4.70 42.06 -11.96
CA MET A 239 -4.82 40.73 -11.37
C MET A 239 -3.49 39.99 -11.27
N LEU A 240 -2.46 40.46 -11.99
CA LEU A 240 -1.16 39.82 -11.97
C LEU A 240 -0.38 40.20 -10.71
N HIS A 241 -0.02 39.19 -9.94
CA HIS A 241 0.93 39.30 -8.84
C HIS A 241 2.29 38.83 -9.31
N ILE A 242 3.33 39.65 -9.12
CA ILE A 242 4.70 39.31 -9.50
C ILE A 242 5.45 38.86 -8.24
N ASN A 243 5.83 37.58 -8.22
CA ASN A 243 6.64 37.00 -7.18
C ASN A 243 8.12 37.13 -7.54
N LYS A 244 8.96 37.26 -6.55
CA LYS A 244 10.40 37.21 -6.73
C LYS A 244 10.93 35.82 -6.39
N ILE A 245 11.42 35.09 -7.39
CA ILE A 245 12.11 33.82 -7.20
C ILE A 245 13.61 34.11 -7.40
N ASP A 246 14.34 34.24 -6.30
CA ASP A 246 15.79 34.43 -6.31
C ASP A 246 16.50 33.16 -5.85
N GLU A 247 17.85 33.18 -5.92
CA GLU A 247 18.67 32.03 -5.50
C GLU A 247 18.44 31.62 -4.03
N GLU A 248 18.19 32.60 -3.14
CA GLU A 248 17.94 32.32 -1.74
C GLU A 248 16.62 31.52 -1.59
N TYR A 249 15.60 31.90 -2.34
CA TYR A 249 14.34 31.20 -2.37
C TYR A 249 14.44 29.79 -2.99
N VAL A 250 15.21 29.63 -4.08
CA VAL A 250 15.47 28.32 -4.69
C VAL A 250 16.19 27.39 -3.69
N ASN A 251 17.26 27.87 -3.04
CA ASN A 251 17.97 27.12 -2.01
C ASN A 251 17.06 26.73 -0.84
N TYR A 252 16.14 27.61 -0.46
CA TYR A 252 15.14 27.31 0.56
C TYR A 252 14.21 26.16 0.12
N ILE A 253 13.69 26.18 -1.10
CA ILE A 253 12.88 25.11 -1.66
C ILE A 253 13.67 23.78 -1.70
N GLU A 254 14.92 23.80 -2.09
CA GLU A 254 15.79 22.61 -2.12
C GLU A 254 16.10 22.03 -0.73
N SER A 255 15.94 22.85 0.33
CA SER A 255 16.11 22.42 1.72
C SER A 255 14.90 21.62 2.25
N ILE A 256 13.79 21.59 1.54
CA ILE A 256 12.60 20.81 1.91
C ILE A 256 12.97 19.33 1.97
N ASP A 257 12.48 18.64 3.00
CA ASP A 257 12.71 17.20 3.17
C ASP A 257 12.24 16.40 1.94
N LYS A 258 13.20 15.85 1.20
CA LYS A 258 12.98 15.06 -0.02
C LYS A 258 12.08 13.84 0.21
N ASN A 259 11.93 13.38 1.46
CA ASN A 259 10.99 12.29 1.76
C ASN A 259 9.52 12.70 1.68
N LYS A 260 9.22 14.00 1.64
CA LYS A 260 7.88 14.56 1.51
C LYS A 260 7.45 14.79 0.07
N LEU A 261 8.40 14.75 -0.87
CA LEU A 261 8.16 14.99 -2.28
C LEU A 261 8.35 13.73 -3.13
N ASN A 262 7.55 13.58 -4.15
CA ASN A 262 7.71 12.58 -5.20
C ASN A 262 8.66 13.06 -6.29
N ALA A 263 8.52 14.33 -6.65
CA ALA A 263 9.34 14.98 -7.66
C ALA A 263 9.36 16.51 -7.42
N ILE A 264 10.34 17.18 -8.04
CA ILE A 264 10.42 18.63 -8.15
C ILE A 264 10.70 18.96 -9.61
N GLY A 265 10.08 20.03 -10.11
CA GLY A 265 10.30 20.49 -11.48
C GLY A 265 10.69 21.96 -11.50
N TYR A 266 11.63 22.31 -12.36
CA TYR A 266 12.07 23.68 -12.58
C TYR A 266 11.82 24.04 -14.03
N GLU A 267 11.15 25.16 -14.28
CA GLU A 267 10.94 25.71 -15.61
C GLU A 267 11.59 27.09 -15.70
N TYR A 268 12.56 27.20 -16.59
CA TYR A 268 13.33 28.45 -16.78
C TYR A 268 12.75 29.31 -17.91
N GLY A 269 11.79 28.79 -18.66
CA GLY A 269 11.25 29.46 -19.85
C GLY A 269 12.20 29.49 -21.04
N THR A 270 13.34 28.78 -20.96
CA THR A 270 14.37 28.72 -21.99
C THR A 270 13.84 28.16 -23.29
N THR A 271 14.10 28.88 -24.40
CA THR A 271 13.68 28.46 -25.74
C THR A 271 14.60 27.36 -26.28
N LEU A 272 14.00 26.24 -26.66
CA LEU A 272 14.70 25.17 -27.37
C LEU A 272 14.59 25.43 -28.90
N ASN A 273 15.68 25.84 -29.53
CA ASN A 273 15.74 26.02 -30.98
C ASN A 273 16.06 24.70 -31.66
N VAL A 274 15.05 23.83 -31.81
CA VAL A 274 15.23 22.48 -32.34
C VAL A 274 15.06 22.46 -33.86
N VAL A 275 16.05 21.90 -34.57
CA VAL A 275 15.99 21.67 -36.01
C VAL A 275 15.99 20.19 -36.31
N THR A 276 15.14 19.79 -37.28
CA THR A 276 15.04 18.40 -37.76
C THR A 276 15.25 18.35 -39.27
N GLN A 277 15.78 17.25 -39.76
CA GLN A 277 15.73 16.87 -41.15
C GLN A 277 14.44 16.13 -41.45
N LYS A 278 13.64 16.61 -42.39
CA LYS A 278 12.41 15.95 -42.83
C LYS A 278 12.67 14.73 -43.70
N SER A 279 11.67 13.88 -43.88
CA SER A 279 11.72 12.73 -44.77
C SER A 279 11.99 13.02 -46.24
N ASP A 280 11.70 14.24 -46.70
CA ASP A 280 12.00 14.73 -48.04
C ASP A 280 13.42 15.30 -48.18
N GLY A 281 14.22 15.26 -47.13
CA GLY A 281 15.59 15.77 -47.07
C GLY A 281 15.68 17.27 -46.75
N THR A 282 14.59 17.98 -46.61
CA THR A 282 14.59 19.40 -46.21
C THR A 282 14.77 19.56 -44.71
N TYR A 283 15.15 20.73 -44.25
CA TYR A 283 15.37 21.05 -42.84
C TYR A 283 14.32 22.05 -42.37
N ALA A 284 13.86 21.86 -41.13
CA ALA A 284 12.85 22.74 -40.55
C ALA A 284 13.05 22.92 -39.04
N LEU A 285 12.62 24.08 -38.53
CA LEU A 285 12.48 24.33 -37.11
C LEU A 285 11.31 23.51 -36.57
N VAL A 286 11.54 22.84 -35.46
CA VAL A 286 10.48 22.10 -34.72
C VAL A 286 9.81 23.09 -33.77
N PRO A 287 8.50 23.28 -33.80
CA PRO A 287 7.79 24.11 -32.83
C PRO A 287 7.89 23.49 -31.44
N THR A 288 8.46 24.22 -30.48
CA THR A 288 8.48 23.88 -29.08
C THR A 288 7.56 24.83 -28.30
N ALA A 289 7.06 24.45 -27.12
CA ALA A 289 6.12 25.26 -26.36
C ALA A 289 6.64 26.66 -26.04
N THR A 290 7.93 26.78 -25.82
CA THR A 290 8.60 28.05 -25.53
C THR A 290 8.77 28.98 -26.75
N ASN A 291 8.74 28.44 -27.96
CA ASN A 291 8.79 29.24 -29.20
C ASN A 291 7.41 29.82 -29.58
N TYR A 292 6.37 29.41 -28.89
CA TYR A 292 5.02 29.82 -29.18
C TYR A 292 4.61 30.95 -28.24
N SER A 293 4.81 32.17 -28.69
CA SER A 293 4.34 33.37 -28.02
C SER A 293 2.89 33.23 -27.55
N MET A 294 2.60 33.69 -26.35
CA MET A 294 1.32 33.66 -25.64
C MET A 294 0.09 34.20 -26.40
N SER A 295 0.17 34.50 -27.69
CA SER A 295 -0.86 35.30 -28.33
C SER A 295 -1.93 34.58 -29.15
N THR A 296 -1.81 33.27 -29.49
CA THR A 296 -2.82 32.71 -30.43
C THR A 296 -3.08 31.19 -30.33
N THR A 297 -2.79 30.51 -29.27
CA THR A 297 -2.31 29.19 -29.52
C THR A 297 -3.11 28.00 -29.16
N SER A 298 -4.17 28.19 -28.48
CA SER A 298 -4.98 27.04 -28.01
C SER A 298 -5.86 26.40 -29.10
N MET A 299 -5.87 26.92 -30.34
CA MET A 299 -6.81 26.44 -31.36
C MET A 299 -6.20 25.55 -32.46
N THR A 300 -4.89 25.37 -32.53
CA THR A 300 -4.28 24.61 -33.64
C THR A 300 -3.93 23.15 -33.31
N GLY A 301 -4.20 22.68 -32.12
CA GLY A 301 -4.02 21.26 -31.77
C GLY A 301 -2.56 20.78 -31.76
N VAL A 302 -1.58 21.68 -31.81
CA VAL A 302 -0.16 21.34 -31.74
C VAL A 302 0.19 21.10 -30.27
N MET A 303 0.55 19.89 -29.93
CA MET A 303 1.06 19.57 -28.61
C MET A 303 2.47 20.15 -28.48
N GLY A 304 2.65 21.04 -27.51
CA GLY A 304 3.98 21.56 -27.17
C GLY A 304 4.85 20.47 -26.55
N TRP A 305 6.14 20.75 -26.49
CA TRP A 305 7.06 19.95 -25.70
C TRP A 305 6.92 20.33 -24.23
N SER A 306 6.86 19.35 -23.35
CA SER A 306 6.73 19.56 -21.91
C SER A 306 7.95 19.03 -21.18
N ILE A 307 8.48 19.82 -20.25
CA ILE A 307 9.50 19.32 -19.33
C ILE A 307 8.84 18.35 -18.35
N TYR A 308 9.48 17.22 -18.09
CA TYR A 308 9.03 16.35 -17.00
C TYR A 308 9.87 16.60 -15.75
N PRO A 309 9.27 16.51 -14.55
CA PRO A 309 9.93 16.84 -13.30
C PRO A 309 10.99 15.78 -12.92
N GLU A 310 12.00 16.22 -12.20
CA GLU A 310 13.03 15.34 -11.65
C GLU A 310 12.45 14.51 -10.50
N SER A 311 12.60 13.18 -10.56
CA SER A 311 12.14 12.28 -9.51
C SER A 311 13.08 12.31 -8.30
N MET A 312 12.50 12.37 -7.08
CA MET A 312 13.24 12.21 -5.83
C MET A 312 13.70 10.78 -5.56
N SER A 313 13.24 9.82 -6.37
CA SER A 313 13.68 8.42 -6.36
C SER A 313 14.70 8.17 -7.46
N LYS A 314 15.31 6.99 -7.48
CA LYS A 314 16.24 6.57 -8.56
C LYS A 314 15.55 6.27 -9.89
N GLN A 315 14.22 6.18 -9.89
CA GLN A 315 13.40 5.90 -11.05
C GLN A 315 12.87 7.21 -11.62
N SER A 316 12.82 7.31 -12.94
CA SER A 316 12.26 8.49 -13.62
C SER A 316 10.84 8.78 -13.17
N SER A 317 10.49 10.06 -13.03
CA SER A 317 9.12 10.47 -12.69
C SER A 317 8.09 9.95 -13.68
N LEU A 318 8.45 9.83 -14.96
CA LEU A 318 7.56 9.30 -16.00
C LEU A 318 7.24 7.81 -15.80
N GLU A 319 8.17 7.01 -15.28
CA GLU A 319 7.95 5.56 -15.09
C GLU A 319 6.89 5.24 -14.02
N LYS A 320 6.51 6.21 -13.19
CA LYS A 320 5.39 6.04 -12.26
C LYS A 320 4.05 5.88 -12.98
N ASP A 321 3.82 6.70 -14.00
CA ASP A 321 2.54 6.82 -14.68
C ASP A 321 2.53 6.16 -16.07
N TYR A 322 3.70 5.87 -16.63
CA TYR A 322 3.87 5.33 -17.97
C TYR A 322 4.64 3.99 -17.96
N ASN A 323 4.33 3.16 -18.94
CA ASN A 323 5.11 1.98 -19.31
C ASN A 323 6.05 2.34 -20.44
N VAL A 324 7.33 1.97 -20.33
CA VAL A 324 8.30 2.08 -21.43
C VAL A 324 8.04 0.97 -22.43
N LEU A 325 7.67 1.35 -23.67
CA LEU A 325 7.39 0.41 -24.75
C LEU A 325 8.65 0.06 -25.54
N ALA A 326 9.54 1.02 -25.72
CA ALA A 326 10.82 0.85 -26.41
C ALA A 326 11.82 1.92 -25.94
N GLY A 327 13.11 1.64 -26.07
CA GLY A 327 14.19 2.51 -25.61
C GLY A 327 14.37 2.46 -24.08
N LYS A 328 15.02 3.48 -23.53
CA LYS A 328 15.28 3.64 -22.09
C LYS A 328 15.36 5.12 -21.73
N ILE A 329 14.63 5.54 -20.71
CA ILE A 329 14.71 6.88 -20.14
C ILE A 329 16.05 7.03 -19.43
N ASN A 330 16.77 8.11 -19.71
CA ASN A 330 18.00 8.50 -19.04
C ASN A 330 17.89 9.96 -18.63
N ASP A 331 17.72 10.22 -17.34
CA ASP A 331 17.54 11.56 -16.79
C ASP A 331 18.86 12.35 -16.76
N ASP A 332 20.01 11.66 -16.81
CA ASP A 332 21.36 12.29 -16.73
C ASP A 332 21.88 12.79 -18.08
N GLU A 333 21.25 12.39 -19.19
CA GLU A 333 21.67 12.78 -20.55
C GLU A 333 20.59 13.58 -21.26
N PRO A 334 20.96 14.65 -22.00
CA PRO A 334 20.01 15.41 -22.81
C PRO A 334 19.18 14.53 -23.73
N GLY A 335 17.86 14.58 -23.63
CA GLY A 335 17.03 13.73 -24.45
C GLY A 335 15.55 14.07 -24.39
N ILE A 336 14.81 13.43 -25.30
CA ILE A 336 13.35 13.55 -25.40
C ILE A 336 12.69 12.17 -25.32
N VAL A 337 11.44 12.16 -24.85
CA VAL A 337 10.63 10.95 -24.70
C VAL A 337 9.29 11.20 -25.40
N ILE A 338 8.80 10.24 -26.16
CA ILE A 338 7.49 10.31 -26.81
C ILE A 338 6.48 9.48 -26.04
N ALA A 339 5.40 10.12 -25.58
CA ALA A 339 4.25 9.44 -24.99
C ALA A 339 3.16 9.26 -26.05
N VAL A 340 2.74 8.02 -26.23
CA VAL A 340 1.64 7.64 -27.13
C VAL A 340 0.38 7.32 -26.32
N ASN A 341 -0.78 7.38 -26.99
CA ASN A 341 -2.05 6.99 -26.35
C ASN A 341 -2.20 5.47 -26.22
N SER A 342 -3.34 5.01 -25.70
CA SER A 342 -3.63 3.58 -25.47
C SER A 342 -3.58 2.73 -26.76
N ARG A 343 -3.68 3.34 -27.95
CA ARG A 343 -3.61 2.67 -29.25
C ARG A 343 -2.27 2.86 -29.97
N ASN A 344 -1.25 3.37 -29.25
CA ASN A 344 0.06 3.73 -29.82
C ASN A 344 -0.03 4.84 -30.89
N GLU A 345 -0.94 5.78 -30.74
CA GLU A 345 -1.12 6.90 -31.64
C GLU A 345 -0.53 8.18 -31.05
N LEU A 346 0.05 9.01 -31.88
CA LEU A 346 0.42 10.39 -31.63
C LEU A 346 -0.22 11.25 -32.75
N ASP A 347 -0.49 12.50 -32.43
CA ASP A 347 -1.08 13.43 -33.40
C ASP A 347 -0.24 13.52 -34.70
N LYS A 348 -0.94 13.46 -35.84
CA LYS A 348 -0.31 13.46 -37.14
C LYS A 348 0.52 14.73 -37.40
N ALA A 349 0.00 15.88 -36.99
CA ALA A 349 0.70 17.16 -37.21
C ALA A 349 1.98 17.20 -36.35
N THR A 350 1.96 16.63 -35.14
CA THR A 350 3.15 16.50 -34.29
C THR A 350 4.22 15.63 -34.94
N LEU A 351 3.86 14.49 -35.53
CA LEU A 351 4.80 13.61 -36.23
C LEU A 351 5.38 14.30 -37.50
N GLU A 352 4.56 15.01 -38.24
CA GLU A 352 5.01 15.79 -39.40
C GLU A 352 6.00 16.90 -39.00
N GLN A 353 5.75 17.59 -37.89
CA GLN A 353 6.65 18.61 -37.34
C GLN A 353 7.99 18.04 -36.87
N LEU A 354 7.98 16.83 -36.34
CA LEU A 354 9.20 16.08 -36.03
C LEU A 354 9.96 15.59 -37.26
N GLY A 355 9.40 15.78 -38.47
CA GLY A 355 10.01 15.43 -39.75
C GLY A 355 9.81 13.96 -40.16
N PHE A 356 8.81 13.27 -39.62
CA PHE A 356 8.47 11.92 -40.05
C PHE A 356 7.58 11.90 -41.28
N ASP A 357 7.67 10.80 -42.05
CA ASP A 357 6.74 10.52 -43.15
C ASP A 357 5.49 9.85 -42.60
N VAL A 358 4.42 10.62 -42.46
CA VAL A 358 3.13 10.17 -41.91
C VAL A 358 2.20 9.53 -42.96
N SER A 359 2.67 9.30 -44.17
CA SER A 359 1.94 8.53 -45.21
C SER A 359 1.92 7.03 -44.91
N LYS A 360 2.79 6.57 -44.00
CA LYS A 360 2.96 5.18 -43.56
C LYS A 360 3.00 5.07 -42.04
N ASN A 361 2.76 3.88 -41.53
CA ASN A 361 3.00 3.59 -40.13
C ASN A 361 4.50 3.65 -39.83
N LEU A 362 4.86 4.18 -38.67
CA LEU A 362 6.23 4.27 -38.18
C LEU A 362 6.50 3.13 -37.21
N SER A 363 7.61 2.44 -37.37
CA SER A 363 8.08 1.49 -36.36
C SER A 363 8.68 2.23 -35.18
N PHE A 364 8.77 1.59 -34.01
CA PHE A 364 9.44 2.18 -32.85
C PHE A 364 10.93 2.45 -33.13
N ASP A 365 11.58 1.60 -33.92
CA ASP A 365 12.97 1.78 -34.32
C ASP A 365 13.15 3.03 -35.22
N ASP A 366 12.22 3.29 -36.15
CA ASP A 366 12.23 4.51 -36.97
C ASP A 366 12.14 5.77 -36.12
N ILE A 367 11.36 5.69 -35.02
CA ILE A 367 11.17 6.81 -34.09
C ILE A 367 12.44 7.00 -33.25
N LEU A 368 12.96 5.94 -32.62
CA LEU A 368 14.11 6.02 -31.70
C LEU A 368 15.40 6.45 -32.42
N ASN A 369 15.57 6.11 -33.69
CA ASN A 369 16.74 6.45 -34.49
C ASN A 369 16.72 7.86 -35.06
N LYS A 370 15.66 8.64 -34.81
CA LYS A 370 15.53 10.01 -35.28
C LYS A 370 16.42 10.96 -34.48
N GLU A 371 17.27 11.70 -35.19
CA GLU A 371 18.13 12.72 -34.60
C GLU A 371 17.54 14.11 -34.79
N PHE A 372 17.77 14.95 -33.78
CA PHE A 372 17.43 16.37 -33.79
C PHE A 372 18.67 17.15 -33.37
N LYS A 373 18.72 18.39 -33.78
CA LYS A 373 19.78 19.35 -33.39
C LYS A 373 19.15 20.48 -32.60
N VAL A 374 19.60 20.72 -31.39
CA VAL A 374 19.31 21.94 -30.66
C VAL A 374 20.38 22.95 -30.99
N ILE A 375 19.98 24.10 -31.44
CA ILE A 375 20.87 25.11 -32.05
C ILE A 375 21.20 26.17 -30.98
N PRO A 376 22.46 26.31 -30.59
CA PRO A 376 22.89 27.40 -29.71
C PRO A 376 22.62 28.79 -30.29
N ASN A 377 22.47 29.78 -29.43
CA ASN A 377 22.10 31.13 -29.80
C ASN A 377 23.03 31.76 -30.86
N ASP A 378 24.35 31.60 -30.72
CA ASP A 378 25.33 32.20 -31.62
C ASP A 378 25.30 31.61 -33.05
N ILE A 379 24.65 30.44 -33.20
CA ILE A 379 24.38 29.83 -34.50
C ILE A 379 22.98 30.18 -34.98
N TYR A 380 22.01 30.29 -34.06
CA TYR A 380 20.61 30.52 -34.40
C TYR A 380 20.29 31.96 -34.70
N TYR A 381 20.86 32.94 -33.95
CA TYR A 381 20.59 34.36 -34.12
C TYR A 381 21.71 35.05 -34.90
N LYS A 382 21.31 36.08 -35.63
CA LYS A 382 22.21 37.01 -36.29
C LYS A 382 21.90 38.43 -35.84
N GLU A 383 22.93 39.19 -35.46
CA GLU A 383 22.77 40.60 -35.19
C GLU A 383 22.56 41.37 -36.50
N ILE A 384 21.46 42.15 -36.59
CA ILE A 384 21.17 43.09 -37.66
C ILE A 384 20.94 44.46 -37.03
N ASN A 385 21.88 45.35 -37.19
CA ASN A 385 21.93 46.66 -36.56
C ASN A 385 22.03 46.60 -35.02
N LYS A 386 20.86 46.64 -34.34
CA LYS A 386 20.77 46.56 -32.85
C LYS A 386 19.94 45.40 -32.36
N TYR A 387 19.45 44.59 -33.26
CA TYR A 387 18.50 43.52 -32.96
C TYR A 387 19.06 42.19 -33.39
N PHE A 388 18.59 41.17 -32.72
CA PHE A 388 18.89 39.79 -33.06
C PHE A 388 17.68 39.17 -33.74
N VAL A 389 17.91 38.55 -34.89
CA VAL A 389 16.87 37.87 -35.68
C VAL A 389 17.30 36.44 -35.96
N PRO A 390 16.37 35.47 -35.96
CA PRO A 390 16.67 34.09 -36.34
C PRO A 390 17.23 33.98 -37.75
N ASP A 391 18.32 33.26 -37.94
CA ASP A 391 18.76 32.81 -39.26
C ASP A 391 17.84 31.69 -39.75
N GLN A 392 17.46 31.74 -41.01
CA GLN A 392 16.54 30.75 -41.64
C GLN A 392 17.29 29.62 -42.35
N ASN A 393 18.63 29.60 -42.28
CA ASN A 393 19.41 28.54 -42.92
C ASN A 393 19.51 27.30 -42.00
N TYR A 394 18.40 26.57 -41.89
CA TYR A 394 18.30 25.41 -41.00
C TYR A 394 19.23 24.26 -41.38
N GLN A 395 19.57 24.10 -42.68
CA GLN A 395 20.54 23.10 -43.12
C GLN A 395 21.93 23.40 -42.52
N LYS A 396 22.41 24.63 -42.66
CA LYS A 396 23.70 25.03 -42.09
C LYS A 396 23.76 24.85 -40.58
N MET A 397 22.64 25.14 -39.90
CA MET A 397 22.53 24.95 -38.45
C MET A 397 22.58 23.47 -38.06
N TYR A 398 21.87 22.63 -38.81
CA TYR A 398 21.83 21.18 -38.54
C TYR A 398 23.19 20.50 -38.76
N GLU A 399 23.92 20.92 -39.79
CA GLU A 399 25.23 20.39 -40.15
C GLU A 399 26.37 21.01 -39.30
N ASN A 400 26.09 22.00 -38.47
CA ASN A 400 27.10 22.65 -37.62
C ASN A 400 27.53 21.68 -36.48
N GLY A 401 28.84 21.52 -36.30
CA GLY A 401 29.43 20.63 -35.31
C GLY A 401 29.15 21.04 -33.85
N ASP A 402 28.90 22.33 -33.61
CA ASP A 402 28.64 22.87 -32.25
C ASP A 402 27.13 22.78 -31.89
N SER A 403 26.26 22.29 -32.80
CA SER A 403 24.86 22.05 -32.51
C SER A 403 24.72 20.79 -31.64
N ILE A 404 23.88 20.88 -30.59
CA ILE A 404 23.66 19.79 -29.63
C ILE A 404 22.84 18.69 -30.28
N THR A 405 23.35 17.48 -30.38
CA THR A 405 22.62 16.35 -30.91
C THR A 405 21.77 15.71 -29.79
N ILE A 406 20.48 15.54 -30.07
CA ILE A 406 19.56 14.82 -29.19
C ILE A 406 18.80 13.75 -29.97
N GLN A 407 18.39 12.71 -29.26
CA GLN A 407 17.60 11.61 -29.80
C GLN A 407 16.38 11.35 -28.94
N ILE A 408 15.42 10.62 -29.50
CA ILE A 408 14.30 10.08 -28.73
C ILE A 408 14.83 8.89 -27.92
N GLN A 409 14.91 9.07 -26.60
CA GLN A 409 15.42 8.07 -25.69
C GLN A 409 14.46 6.90 -25.50
N ALA A 410 13.15 7.20 -25.41
CA ALA A 410 12.14 6.19 -25.16
C ALA A 410 10.78 6.55 -25.78
N ILE A 411 10.00 5.51 -26.05
CA ILE A 411 8.57 5.60 -26.36
C ILE A 411 7.82 5.03 -25.17
N ILE A 412 6.90 5.81 -24.60
CA ILE A 412 6.15 5.46 -23.40
C ILE A 412 4.64 5.51 -23.67
N ARG A 413 3.89 4.80 -22.84
CA ARG A 413 2.43 4.78 -22.89
C ARG A 413 1.88 4.76 -21.47
N GLY A 414 0.85 5.56 -21.20
CA GLY A 414 0.16 5.59 -19.91
C GLY A 414 -0.23 4.19 -19.42
N LYS A 415 -0.06 3.91 -18.15
CA LYS A 415 -0.51 2.67 -17.52
C LYS A 415 -2.03 2.57 -17.63
N GLU A 416 -2.57 1.35 -17.70
CA GLU A 416 -4.00 1.13 -17.94
C GLU A 416 -4.87 1.74 -16.83
N GLU A 417 -4.42 1.64 -15.59
CA GLU A 417 -5.06 2.22 -14.41
C GLU A 417 -5.00 3.76 -14.39
N LYS A 418 -4.07 4.36 -15.14
CA LYS A 418 -3.81 5.81 -15.17
C LYS A 418 -4.07 6.44 -16.55
N LYS A 419 -4.73 5.74 -17.45
CA LYS A 419 -4.92 6.20 -18.85
C LYS A 419 -5.69 7.53 -19.00
N GLU A 420 -6.56 7.88 -18.04
CA GLU A 420 -7.31 9.14 -18.04
C GLU A 420 -6.46 10.31 -17.55
N LEU A 421 -5.35 10.03 -16.90
CA LEU A 421 -4.44 10.95 -16.26
C LEU A 421 -3.21 11.23 -17.13
N THR A 422 -2.87 10.31 -18.02
CA THR A 422 -1.68 10.38 -18.84
C THR A 422 -2.01 10.99 -20.22
N GLN A 423 -1.18 11.94 -20.65
CA GLN A 423 -1.34 12.60 -21.93
C GLN A 423 -0.30 12.07 -22.92
N SER A 424 -0.70 11.97 -24.20
CA SER A 424 0.24 11.76 -25.29
C SER A 424 0.94 13.07 -25.65
N GLY A 425 2.21 13.02 -25.99
CA GLY A 425 2.98 14.22 -26.29
C GLY A 425 4.48 13.98 -26.33
N ILE A 426 5.23 15.05 -26.32
CA ILE A 426 6.69 15.03 -26.29
C ILE A 426 7.15 15.60 -24.96
N TYR A 427 7.99 14.84 -24.28
CA TYR A 427 8.59 15.22 -23.01
C TYR A 427 10.10 15.35 -23.18
N TYR A 428 10.72 16.28 -22.44
CA TYR A 428 12.16 16.44 -22.38
C TYR A 428 12.61 16.54 -20.91
N ASN A 429 13.86 16.22 -20.65
CA ASN A 429 14.42 16.21 -19.30
C ASN A 429 15.12 17.53 -18.94
N SER A 430 15.40 17.73 -17.65
CA SER A 430 16.14 18.88 -17.15
C SER A 430 17.56 18.94 -17.71
N ALA A 431 18.22 17.78 -17.92
CA ALA A 431 19.57 17.71 -18.49
C ALA A 431 19.67 18.38 -19.88
N LEU A 432 18.59 18.36 -20.69
CA LEU A 432 18.54 19.07 -21.96
C LEU A 432 18.53 20.58 -21.74
N VAL A 433 17.74 21.07 -20.77
CA VAL A 433 17.65 22.50 -20.47
C VAL A 433 18.99 22.99 -19.90
N ASP A 434 19.58 22.26 -18.98
CA ASP A 434 20.87 22.59 -18.37
C ASP A 434 21.97 22.70 -19.44
N LYS A 435 21.96 21.75 -20.39
CA LYS A 435 22.92 21.78 -21.50
C LYS A 435 22.71 22.99 -22.40
N VAL A 436 21.45 23.36 -22.68
CA VAL A 436 21.15 24.57 -23.49
C VAL A 436 21.55 25.84 -22.76
N ILE A 437 21.30 25.92 -21.45
CA ILE A 437 21.77 27.06 -20.63
C ILE A 437 23.27 27.15 -20.63
N GLU A 438 23.98 26.02 -20.42
CA GLU A 438 25.44 25.98 -20.44
C GLU A 438 26.04 26.56 -21.73
N GLU A 439 25.47 26.21 -22.88
CA GLU A 439 25.93 26.67 -24.19
C GLU A 439 25.53 28.13 -24.49
N ASN A 440 24.42 28.61 -23.90
CA ASN A 440 23.86 29.92 -24.26
C ASN A 440 24.19 31.06 -23.29
N LYS A 441 24.55 30.75 -22.02
CA LYS A 441 24.70 31.73 -20.93
C LYS A 441 25.72 32.88 -21.25
N ASP A 442 26.68 32.59 -22.07
CA ASP A 442 27.73 33.52 -22.48
C ASP A 442 27.65 33.94 -23.97
N SER A 443 26.51 33.58 -24.65
CA SER A 443 26.30 33.91 -26.04
C SER A 443 26.23 35.44 -26.27
N GLU A 444 26.50 35.87 -27.50
CA GLU A 444 26.49 37.28 -27.89
C GLU A 444 25.18 37.97 -27.59
N ILE A 445 24.07 37.32 -27.89
CA ILE A 445 22.71 37.85 -27.65
C ILE A 445 22.39 37.97 -26.15
N VAL A 446 22.83 37.01 -25.31
CA VAL A 446 22.63 37.05 -23.84
C VAL A 446 23.50 38.22 -23.28
N ASN A 447 24.74 38.31 -23.67
CA ASN A 447 25.61 39.38 -23.21
C ASN A 447 25.05 40.75 -23.61
N ARG A 448 24.56 40.91 -24.84
CA ARG A 448 23.90 42.14 -25.29
C ARG A 448 22.66 42.44 -24.45
N GLN A 449 21.82 41.44 -24.15
CA GLN A 449 20.64 41.65 -23.32
C GLN A 449 21.00 42.05 -21.87
N LYS A 450 22.08 41.52 -21.30
CA LYS A 450 22.57 41.98 -19.99
C LYS A 450 22.96 43.45 -19.95
N GLU A 451 23.48 43.99 -21.05
CA GLU A 451 24.00 45.38 -21.15
C GLU A 451 22.91 46.42 -21.41
N VAL A 452 21.79 46.04 -22.09
CA VAL A 452 20.77 46.99 -22.56
C VAL A 452 19.47 46.89 -21.77
N ASP A 453 18.69 47.99 -21.75
CA ASP A 453 17.39 48.09 -21.08
C ASP A 453 16.21 48.04 -22.11
N TYR A 454 16.41 47.33 -23.20
CA TYR A 454 15.39 47.01 -24.16
C TYR A 454 15.51 45.55 -24.57
N ASN A 455 14.41 44.97 -25.04
CA ASN A 455 14.37 43.60 -25.57
C ASN A 455 15.15 43.51 -26.88
N VAL A 456 16.25 42.77 -26.92
CA VAL A 456 17.12 42.61 -28.07
C VAL A 456 16.47 41.93 -29.29
N LEU A 457 15.36 41.22 -29.09
CA LEU A 457 14.59 40.56 -30.16
C LEU A 457 13.59 41.52 -30.82
N THR A 458 12.97 42.43 -30.04
CA THR A 458 11.87 43.30 -30.52
C THR A 458 12.26 44.78 -30.58
N GLY A 459 13.29 45.17 -29.83
CA GLY A 459 13.71 46.58 -29.70
C GLY A 459 12.84 47.41 -28.77
N GLN A 460 11.87 46.82 -28.10
CA GLN A 460 10.99 47.51 -27.16
C GLN A 460 11.70 47.71 -25.81
N ALA A 461 11.64 48.96 -25.30
CA ALA A 461 12.14 49.24 -23.95
C ALA A 461 11.30 48.52 -22.89
N PHE A 462 11.92 48.07 -21.82
CA PHE A 462 11.21 47.49 -20.68
C PHE A 462 10.51 48.61 -19.90
N ASP A 463 9.20 48.59 -19.89
CA ASP A 463 8.40 49.51 -19.07
C ASP A 463 8.19 48.92 -17.69
N LYS A 464 8.66 49.63 -16.66
CA LYS A 464 8.60 49.18 -15.27
C LYS A 464 7.17 49.21 -14.69
N THR A 465 6.22 49.85 -15.38
CA THR A 465 4.87 50.13 -14.86
C THR A 465 3.76 49.31 -15.51
N THR A 466 3.97 48.86 -16.76
CA THR A 466 2.88 48.26 -17.55
C THR A 466 3.29 46.97 -18.28
N SER A 467 4.54 46.56 -18.22
CA SER A 467 5.01 45.41 -19.00
C SER A 467 5.09 44.14 -18.16
N THR A 468 4.38 43.10 -18.55
CA THR A 468 4.51 41.73 -18.02
C THR A 468 5.80 41.05 -18.48
N VAL A 469 6.56 41.66 -19.42
CA VAL A 469 7.83 41.15 -19.94
C VAL A 469 8.96 41.92 -19.33
N THR A 470 9.71 41.26 -18.47
CA THR A 470 10.88 41.84 -17.81
C THR A 470 12.18 41.45 -18.51
N LYS A 471 13.28 42.18 -18.20
CA LYS A 471 14.63 41.82 -18.66
C LYS A 471 15.01 40.38 -18.29
N ASP A 472 14.67 39.96 -17.08
CA ASP A 472 14.98 38.60 -16.57
C ASP A 472 14.17 37.52 -17.31
N ASN A 473 12.90 37.82 -17.71
CA ASN A 473 12.15 36.90 -18.55
C ASN A 473 12.83 36.70 -19.92
N ILE A 474 13.33 37.77 -20.55
CA ILE A 474 14.03 37.64 -21.84
C ILE A 474 15.37 36.92 -21.67
N LEU A 475 16.10 37.20 -20.62
CA LEU A 475 17.33 36.46 -20.30
C LEU A 475 17.06 34.97 -20.11
N GLY A 476 15.99 34.60 -19.42
CA GLY A 476 15.55 33.19 -19.25
C GLY A 476 15.21 32.56 -20.61
N VAL A 477 14.43 33.26 -21.46
CA VAL A 477 14.06 32.82 -22.83
C VAL A 477 15.30 32.57 -23.67
N LEU A 478 16.33 33.40 -23.54
CA LEU A 478 17.60 33.27 -24.25
C LEU A 478 18.56 32.23 -23.64
N GLY A 479 18.19 31.57 -22.56
CA GLY A 479 19.03 30.57 -21.91
C GLY A 479 20.21 31.18 -21.15
N ALA A 480 20.06 32.36 -20.58
CA ALA A 480 21.00 32.87 -19.59
C ALA A 480 20.87 32.05 -18.30
N GLU A 481 21.95 32.04 -17.51
CA GLU A 481 21.89 31.47 -16.15
C GLU A 481 21.02 32.39 -15.27
N VAL A 482 19.80 31.99 -15.04
CA VAL A 482 18.79 32.70 -14.25
C VAL A 482 18.08 31.74 -13.32
N THR A 483 17.40 32.27 -12.32
CA THR A 483 16.53 31.47 -11.46
C THR A 483 15.31 30.96 -12.26
N PRO A 484 14.72 29.81 -11.86
CA PRO A 484 13.54 29.28 -12.55
C PRO A 484 12.38 30.27 -12.49
N SER A 485 11.61 30.34 -13.56
CA SER A 485 10.36 31.13 -13.63
C SER A 485 9.18 30.44 -12.97
N ILE A 486 9.20 29.09 -12.95
CA ILE A 486 8.19 28.26 -12.30
C ILE A 486 8.88 27.10 -11.59
N ILE A 487 8.42 26.81 -10.38
CA ILE A 487 8.81 25.65 -9.59
C ILE A 487 7.57 24.79 -9.37
N TYR A 488 7.65 23.51 -9.69
CA TYR A 488 6.61 22.52 -9.45
C TYR A 488 7.03 21.58 -8.33
N LEU A 489 6.26 21.52 -7.25
CA LEU A 489 6.48 20.58 -6.17
C LEU A 489 5.38 19.52 -6.21
N TYR A 490 5.76 18.26 -6.23
CA TYR A 490 4.88 17.11 -6.27
C TYR A 490 4.89 16.40 -4.91
N PRO A 491 3.98 16.76 -3.95
CA PRO A 491 3.92 16.13 -2.65
C PRO A 491 3.55 14.65 -2.75
N LYS A 492 3.90 13.85 -1.72
CA LYS A 492 3.53 12.44 -1.68
C LYS A 492 2.06 12.20 -1.36
N ASP A 493 1.50 13.01 -0.46
CA ASP A 493 0.15 12.91 0.06
C ASP A 493 -0.39 14.29 0.42
N PHE A 494 -1.66 14.39 0.78
CA PHE A 494 -2.28 15.67 1.14
C PHE A 494 -1.72 16.25 2.43
N ASP A 495 -1.32 15.42 3.39
CA ASP A 495 -0.71 15.88 4.64
C ASP A 495 0.63 16.57 4.38
N THR A 496 1.46 16.00 3.50
CA THR A 496 2.74 16.61 3.09
C THR A 496 2.53 17.84 2.22
N LYS A 497 1.45 17.91 1.44
CA LYS A 497 1.07 19.11 0.68
C LYS A 497 0.79 20.28 1.61
N ASP A 498 -0.02 20.08 2.66
CA ASP A 498 -0.36 21.14 3.60
C ASP A 498 0.87 21.63 4.37
N LEU A 499 1.74 20.72 4.81
CA LEU A 499 3.02 21.07 5.42
C LEU A 499 3.93 21.85 4.47
N SER A 500 3.98 21.47 3.19
CA SER A 500 4.77 22.18 2.19
C SER A 500 4.25 23.59 1.94
N LEU A 501 2.90 23.77 1.90
CA LEU A 501 2.27 25.10 1.76
C LEU A 501 2.58 26.01 2.95
N ILE A 502 2.59 25.50 4.18
CA ILE A 502 2.97 26.25 5.37
C ILE A 502 4.43 26.71 5.26
N HIS A 503 5.34 25.83 4.90
CA HIS A 503 6.76 26.16 4.72
C HIS A 503 6.98 27.20 3.61
N ILE A 504 6.29 27.10 2.50
CA ILE A 504 6.41 28.05 1.36
C ILE A 504 5.88 29.45 1.75
N SER A 505 4.89 29.53 2.62
CA SER A 505 4.29 30.81 3.05
C SER A 505 5.03 31.49 4.21
N GLU A 506 5.88 30.80 4.95
CA GLU A 506 6.61 31.36 6.10
C GLU A 506 7.71 32.35 5.75
N PRO A 507 8.52 32.22 4.66
CA PRO A 507 9.58 33.18 4.33
C PRO A 507 9.07 34.60 4.03
N THR A 508 7.80 34.78 3.76
CA THR A 508 7.21 36.10 3.47
C THR A 508 6.86 36.89 4.74
N ARG A 509 7.13 36.35 5.94
CA ARG A 509 6.82 36.98 7.25
C ARG A 509 8.02 37.53 8.00
N HIS A 510 9.21 37.57 7.37
CA HIS A 510 10.40 38.18 7.98
C HIS A 510 10.90 39.40 7.24
#